data_7c335009ccd1478c310fac6a9927739b
#
_entry.id   7c335009ccd1478c310fac6a9927739b
#
_cell.length_a   1.000
_cell.length_b   1.000
_cell.length_c   1.000
_cell.angle_alpha   90.00
_cell.angle_beta   90.00
_cell.angle_gamma   90.00
#
_symmetry.space_group_name_H-M   'P 1'
#
loop_
_entity.id
_entity.type
_entity.pdbx_description
1 polymer ?
#
loop_
_entity_poly.entity_id
_entity_poly.type
_entity_poly.pdbx_seq_one_letter_code
_entity_poly.pdbx_strand_id
1 'polypeptide(L)'
;MPYFHTTPEKTKLYVGSGRVSVADIPTAGGVPEWKPLGILSALAVTPNRETAKPAAVNGEHDEYVVRETEDINLTMQQLDPEIMDECMGNLNVVEVQTGAKVTGFTQSLHKKEKNTFEEFEMQSFGESSLPVEPENITITAGDTPLEKEVDYIITKDTFGRFGVTFLVDQTENCEATYDYTPAEEIKIHTGGKTNVTPKMVKIETDQADGRSIRVTYFKASFTSGGAIAYKDDNTADLIDFNVTMQAKQDVTRPAGHQLKETVFYRK
;
A
#
# COMPACT_ATOMS: atom_id res chain seq x y z
N MET A 1 0.73 37.70 34.89
CA MET A 1 -0.57 38.19 34.46
C MET A 1 -1.50 37.01 34.27
N PRO A 2 -2.67 36.97 34.92
CA PRO A 2 -3.62 35.88 34.73
C PRO A 2 -4.21 35.97 33.32
N TYR A 3 -4.05 34.93 32.51
CA TYR A 3 -4.80 34.79 31.26
C TYR A 3 -6.25 34.45 31.57
N PHE A 4 -7.12 35.44 31.47
CA PHE A 4 -8.56 35.20 31.50
C PHE A 4 -9.01 34.71 30.13
N HIS A 5 -9.19 33.42 29.98
CA HIS A 5 -9.92 32.87 28.85
C HIS A 5 -11.42 33.02 29.09
N THR A 6 -11.95 34.13 28.67
CA THR A 6 -13.40 34.32 28.54
C THR A 6 -13.79 33.72 27.20
N THR A 7 -14.59 32.66 27.21
CA THR A 7 -15.29 32.00 26.10
C THR A 7 -14.42 31.62 24.93
N PRO A 8 -14.34 30.34 24.53
CA PRO A 8 -13.61 29.94 23.33
C PRO A 8 -14.24 30.65 22.13
N GLU A 9 -13.52 31.58 21.55
CA GLU A 9 -13.91 32.16 20.28
C GLU A 9 -14.03 31.02 19.26
N LYS A 10 -15.21 30.92 18.59
CA LYS A 10 -15.44 29.94 17.52
C LYS A 10 -14.33 29.95 16.44
N THR A 11 -13.61 31.05 16.37
CA THR A 11 -12.45 31.29 15.50
C THR A 11 -11.20 30.49 15.86
N LYS A 12 -11.17 29.74 16.97
CA LYS A 12 -10.03 28.93 17.41
C LYS A 12 -10.30 27.42 17.30
N LEU A 13 -11.48 27.01 16.85
CA LEU A 13 -11.80 25.61 16.60
C LEU A 13 -11.20 25.18 15.25
N TYR A 14 -10.30 24.21 15.30
CA TYR A 14 -9.73 23.57 14.12
C TYR A 14 -10.51 22.29 13.85
N VAL A 15 -11.39 22.32 12.85
CA VAL A 15 -12.17 21.17 12.38
C VAL A 15 -11.83 20.96 10.92
N GLY A 16 -11.34 19.78 10.56
CA GLY A 16 -11.05 19.50 9.16
C GLY A 16 -10.44 18.13 8.94
N SER A 17 -10.41 17.71 7.68
CA SER A 17 -9.69 16.54 7.22
C SER A 17 -8.21 16.82 7.21
N GLY A 18 -7.40 15.82 7.59
CA GLY A 18 -5.95 15.89 7.50
C GLY A 18 -5.43 15.23 6.23
N ARG A 19 -4.37 15.79 5.67
CA ARG A 19 -3.55 15.15 4.64
C ARG A 19 -2.20 14.80 5.23
N VAL A 20 -1.71 13.61 4.92
CA VAL A 20 -0.37 13.18 5.31
C VAL A 20 0.48 12.96 4.07
N SER A 21 1.69 13.48 4.10
CA SER A 21 2.69 13.27 3.07
C SER A 21 3.99 12.82 3.71
N VAL A 22 4.74 11.98 3.02
CA VAL A 22 6.06 11.53 3.43
C VAL A 22 7.12 11.98 2.43
N ALA A 23 8.33 12.13 2.89
CA ALA A 23 9.49 12.44 2.04
C ALA A 23 10.74 11.76 2.59
N ASP A 24 11.70 11.48 1.71
CA ASP A 24 13.03 11.10 2.16
C ASP A 24 13.69 12.26 2.93
N ILE A 25 14.50 11.91 3.92
CA ILE A 25 15.28 12.92 4.62
C ILE A 25 16.34 13.44 3.63
N PRO A 26 16.25 14.71 3.22
CA PRO A 26 17.16 15.22 2.22
C PRO A 26 18.60 15.30 2.74
N THR A 27 19.56 15.11 1.86
CA THR A 27 20.95 15.46 2.15
C THR A 27 21.07 16.96 2.44
N ALA A 28 22.12 17.37 3.15
CA ALA A 28 22.30 18.75 3.59
C ALA A 28 22.07 19.76 2.44
N GLY A 29 21.12 20.67 2.62
CA GLY A 29 20.73 21.69 1.63
C GLY A 29 19.72 21.25 0.57
N GLY A 30 19.28 19.99 0.59
CA GLY A 30 18.23 19.49 -0.31
C GLY A 30 16.83 19.92 0.12
N VAL A 31 15.89 19.91 -0.84
CA VAL A 31 14.48 20.16 -0.60
C VAL A 31 13.76 18.79 -0.56
N PRO A 32 12.91 18.52 0.47
CA PRO A 32 12.18 17.25 0.53
C PRO A 32 11.15 17.17 -0.60
N GLU A 33 11.11 16.01 -1.27
CA GLU A 33 10.10 15.69 -2.27
C GLU A 33 8.94 14.98 -1.56
N TRP A 34 7.80 15.65 -1.45
CA TRP A 34 6.66 15.18 -0.69
C TRP A 34 5.75 14.28 -1.52
N LYS A 35 5.56 13.05 -1.08
CA LYS A 35 4.60 12.08 -1.64
C LYS A 35 3.37 11.98 -0.72
N PRO A 36 2.14 12.21 -1.21
CA PRO A 36 0.93 12.05 -0.41
C PRO A 36 0.68 10.58 -0.11
N LEU A 37 0.22 10.26 1.10
CA LEU A 37 -0.16 8.89 1.50
C LEU A 37 -1.62 8.53 1.14
N GLY A 38 -2.27 9.29 0.27
CA GLY A 38 -3.63 9.00 -0.19
C GLY A 38 -4.74 9.49 0.76
N ILE A 39 -5.88 8.82 0.71
CA ILE A 39 -7.08 9.20 1.46
C ILE A 39 -7.02 8.61 2.86
N LEU A 40 -7.12 9.47 3.87
CA LEU A 40 -7.16 9.08 5.28
C LEU A 40 -8.59 9.08 5.79
N SER A 41 -8.96 8.03 6.54
CA SER A 41 -10.20 7.99 7.32
C SER A 41 -9.98 8.39 8.77
N ALA A 42 -8.78 8.15 9.31
CA ALA A 42 -8.42 8.54 10.66
C ALA A 42 -6.93 8.92 10.78
N LEU A 43 -6.67 9.86 11.69
CA LEU A 43 -5.32 10.28 12.07
C LEU A 43 -5.32 10.56 13.56
N ALA A 44 -4.42 9.92 14.30
CA ALA A 44 -4.18 10.19 15.72
C ALA A 44 -2.69 10.34 15.98
N VAL A 45 -2.35 11.31 16.81
CA VAL A 45 -0.97 11.56 17.25
C VAL A 45 -0.92 11.46 18.77
N THR A 46 -0.05 10.60 19.29
CA THR A 46 0.13 10.38 20.72
C THR A 46 1.56 10.74 21.13
N PRO A 47 1.76 11.82 21.89
CA PRO A 47 3.07 12.15 22.40
C PRO A 47 3.50 11.21 23.52
N ASN A 48 4.74 10.74 23.44
CA ASN A 48 5.39 9.90 24.43
C ASN A 48 6.63 10.61 24.98
N ARG A 49 6.69 10.76 26.29
CA ARG A 49 7.77 11.46 26.96
C ARG A 49 8.35 10.58 28.05
N GLU A 50 9.64 10.30 27.95
CA GLU A 50 10.40 9.59 28.97
C GLU A 50 11.15 10.62 29.81
N THR A 51 10.92 10.59 31.12
CA THR A 51 11.55 11.51 32.07
C THR A 51 12.45 10.73 33.04
N ALA A 52 13.53 11.39 33.48
CA ALA A 52 14.39 10.86 34.51
C ALA A 52 14.50 11.86 35.66
N LYS A 53 14.44 11.35 36.87
CA LYS A 53 14.61 12.09 38.10
C LYS A 53 15.91 11.59 38.78
N PRO A 54 16.99 12.38 38.80
CA PRO A 54 18.22 11.94 39.44
C PRO A 54 18.02 11.74 40.92
N ALA A 55 18.57 10.65 41.45
CA ALA A 55 18.61 10.44 42.90
C ALA A 55 19.61 11.40 43.50
N ALA A 56 19.15 12.24 44.40
CA ALA A 56 20.03 13.14 45.17
C ALA A 56 20.20 12.65 46.58
N VAL A 57 21.40 12.86 47.11
CA VAL A 57 21.71 12.51 48.51
C VAL A 57 21.03 13.49 49.48
N ASN A 58 20.80 14.72 49.07
CA ASN A 58 20.20 15.77 49.88
C ASN A 58 19.20 16.64 49.07
N GLY A 59 18.00 16.14 48.88
CA GLY A 59 16.91 16.92 48.28
C GLY A 59 16.27 16.31 47.04
N GLU A 60 15.16 16.89 46.61
CA GLU A 60 14.51 16.56 45.34
C GLU A 60 15.15 17.36 44.22
N HIS A 61 15.53 16.67 43.15
CA HIS A 61 15.91 17.30 41.89
C HIS A 61 14.71 17.38 40.95
N ASP A 62 14.73 18.39 40.11
CA ASP A 62 13.74 18.54 39.05
C ASP A 62 13.80 17.37 38.07
N GLU A 63 12.65 16.99 37.58
CA GLU A 63 12.48 15.99 36.54
C GLU A 63 12.89 16.59 35.16
N TYR A 64 13.69 15.86 34.41
CA TYR A 64 14.08 16.27 33.07
C TYR A 64 13.70 15.24 32.02
N VAL A 65 13.36 15.70 30.84
CA VAL A 65 13.00 14.87 29.71
C VAL A 65 14.26 14.24 29.12
N VAL A 66 14.32 12.90 29.12
CA VAL A 66 15.42 12.12 28.56
C VAL A 66 15.15 11.87 27.07
N ARG A 67 13.91 11.57 26.74
CA ARG A 67 13.49 11.22 25.40
C ARG A 67 12.08 11.70 25.13
N GLU A 68 11.89 12.21 23.92
CA GLU A 68 10.56 12.59 23.41
C GLU A 68 10.35 11.94 22.05
N THR A 69 9.23 11.25 21.92
CA THR A 69 8.78 10.63 20.66
C THR A 69 7.29 10.85 20.51
N GLU A 70 6.78 10.70 19.31
CA GLU A 70 5.32 10.73 19.06
C GLU A 70 4.94 9.55 18.17
N ASP A 71 3.88 8.84 18.55
CA ASP A 71 3.30 7.80 17.71
C ASP A 71 2.21 8.40 16.84
N ILE A 72 2.30 8.18 15.54
CA ILE A 72 1.39 8.67 14.52
C ILE A 72 0.65 7.47 13.96
N ASN A 73 -0.64 7.36 14.27
CA ASN A 73 -1.51 6.29 13.81
C ASN A 73 -2.40 6.79 12.69
N LEU A 74 -2.34 6.11 11.55
CA LEU A 74 -3.08 6.43 10.34
C LEU A 74 -3.99 5.28 9.97
N THR A 75 -5.22 5.60 9.53
CA THR A 75 -6.08 4.66 8.82
C THR A 75 -6.32 5.21 7.43
N MET A 76 -5.91 4.48 6.42
CA MET A 76 -6.02 4.85 5.01
C MET A 76 -7.07 3.98 4.33
N GLN A 77 -7.76 4.53 3.34
CA GLN A 77 -8.78 3.84 2.52
C GLN A 77 -8.35 3.70 1.06
N GLN A 78 -7.16 4.12 0.74
CA GLN A 78 -6.57 3.94 -0.57
C GLN A 78 -5.39 2.98 -0.46
N LEU A 79 -5.46 1.88 -1.18
CA LEU A 79 -4.41 0.87 -1.23
C LEU A 79 -3.72 0.95 -2.60
N ASP A 80 -2.66 1.75 -2.65
CA ASP A 80 -1.78 1.86 -3.80
C ASP A 80 -0.49 1.08 -3.50
N PRO A 81 0.04 0.26 -4.43
CA PRO A 81 1.25 -0.52 -4.20
C PRO A 81 2.48 0.31 -3.81
N GLU A 82 2.64 1.50 -4.38
CA GLU A 82 3.74 2.39 -4.03
C GLU A 82 3.58 2.96 -2.61
N ILE A 83 2.35 3.32 -2.24
CA ILE A 83 2.02 3.78 -0.89
C ILE A 83 2.22 2.65 0.11
N MET A 84 1.83 1.42 -0.24
CA MET A 84 2.08 0.24 0.60
C MET A 84 3.56 0.05 0.90
N ASP A 85 4.43 0.11 -0.11
CA ASP A 85 5.87 -0.05 0.10
C ASP A 85 6.45 1.06 0.99
N GLU A 86 6.05 2.31 0.76
CA GLU A 86 6.43 3.43 1.63
C GLU A 86 5.97 3.21 3.09
N CYS A 87 4.73 2.77 3.29
CA CYS A 87 4.18 2.51 4.62
C CYS A 87 4.81 1.30 5.32
N MET A 88 5.32 0.36 4.56
CA MET A 88 6.09 -0.78 5.08
C MET A 88 7.57 -0.43 5.30
N GLY A 89 7.95 0.85 5.18
CA GLY A 89 9.30 1.35 5.45
C GLY A 89 10.31 0.99 4.36
N ASN A 90 9.87 0.80 3.12
CA ASN A 90 10.65 0.36 1.97
C ASN A 90 11.36 -0.99 2.23
N LEU A 91 10.71 -1.88 2.99
CA LEU A 91 11.21 -3.21 3.29
C LEU A 91 10.91 -4.24 2.20
N ASN A 92 10.14 -3.83 1.18
CA ASN A 92 9.69 -4.70 0.11
C ASN A 92 10.57 -4.58 -1.14
N VAL A 93 10.38 -5.51 -2.04
CA VAL A 93 10.83 -5.41 -3.43
C VAL A 93 9.58 -5.28 -4.28
N VAL A 94 9.45 -4.17 -5.00
CA VAL A 94 8.35 -3.91 -5.91
C VAL A 94 8.82 -4.24 -7.33
N GLU A 95 8.15 -5.20 -7.95
CA GLU A 95 8.37 -5.58 -9.34
C GLU A 95 7.15 -5.18 -10.17
N VAL A 96 7.35 -4.38 -11.19
CA VAL A 96 6.32 -4.04 -12.16
C VAL A 96 6.49 -4.95 -13.37
N GLN A 97 5.52 -5.83 -13.59
CA GLN A 97 5.45 -6.67 -14.78
C GLN A 97 4.61 -5.94 -15.83
N THR A 98 5.24 -5.55 -16.93
CA THR A 98 4.54 -4.97 -18.07
C THR A 98 3.75 -6.05 -18.81
N GLY A 99 2.55 -5.71 -19.28
CA GLY A 99 1.67 -6.63 -20.04
C GLY A 99 2.18 -6.94 -21.46
N ALA A 100 3.47 -7.29 -21.63
CA ALA A 100 4.02 -7.64 -22.93
C ALA A 100 3.47 -9.00 -23.40
N LYS A 101 3.02 -9.06 -24.66
CA LYS A 101 2.52 -10.29 -25.28
C LYS A 101 3.57 -11.39 -25.27
N VAL A 102 3.20 -12.56 -24.79
CA VAL A 102 3.99 -13.80 -24.82
C VAL A 102 3.45 -14.67 -25.94
N THR A 103 4.33 -15.18 -26.78
CA THR A 103 3.96 -16.01 -27.92
C THR A 103 4.43 -17.45 -27.75
N GLY A 104 3.57 -18.41 -28.15
CA GLY A 104 3.91 -19.83 -28.16
C GLY A 104 4.08 -20.43 -26.76
N PHE A 105 3.31 -19.96 -25.78
CA PHE A 105 3.29 -20.61 -24.45
C PHE A 105 2.65 -21.97 -24.55
N THR A 106 3.27 -22.98 -23.96
CA THR A 106 2.83 -24.36 -24.00
C THR A 106 2.45 -24.86 -22.62
N GLN A 107 1.25 -25.44 -22.51
CA GLN A 107 0.68 -25.98 -21.28
C GLN A 107 0.23 -27.43 -21.50
N SER A 108 0.59 -28.30 -20.56
CA SER A 108 0.02 -29.67 -20.54
C SER A 108 -1.38 -29.67 -19.96
N LEU A 109 -2.33 -30.23 -20.68
CA LEU A 109 -3.71 -30.39 -20.25
C LEU A 109 -3.90 -31.73 -19.55
N HIS A 110 -4.43 -31.71 -18.33
CA HIS A 110 -4.59 -32.88 -17.47
C HIS A 110 -5.96 -33.53 -17.60
N LYS A 111 -6.97 -32.74 -17.90
CA LYS A 111 -8.34 -33.23 -18.11
C LYS A 111 -8.52 -33.65 -19.56
N LYS A 112 -9.05 -34.83 -19.76
CA LYS A 112 -9.16 -35.45 -21.10
C LYS A 112 -10.56 -35.94 -21.41
N GLU A 113 -11.43 -35.91 -20.41
CA GLU A 113 -12.80 -36.48 -20.51
C GLU A 113 -13.73 -35.45 -21.17
N LYS A 114 -14.69 -35.98 -21.91
CA LYS A 114 -15.73 -35.15 -22.53
C LYS A 114 -16.46 -34.31 -21.50
N ASN A 115 -16.75 -33.05 -21.88
CA ASN A 115 -17.41 -32.02 -21.05
C ASN A 115 -16.64 -31.64 -19.79
N THR A 116 -15.35 -31.92 -19.74
CA THR A 116 -14.49 -31.37 -18.67
C THR A 116 -13.86 -30.05 -19.11
N PHE A 117 -13.88 -29.09 -18.21
CA PHE A 117 -13.24 -27.80 -18.40
C PHE A 117 -11.86 -27.79 -17.76
N GLU A 118 -10.87 -27.33 -18.48
CA GLU A 118 -9.54 -27.06 -17.95
C GLU A 118 -9.13 -25.62 -18.27
N GLU A 119 -8.80 -24.87 -17.23
CA GLU A 119 -8.42 -23.47 -17.32
C GLU A 119 -7.05 -23.33 -18.01
N PHE A 120 -6.88 -22.29 -18.81
CA PHE A 120 -5.56 -21.89 -19.26
C PHE A 120 -4.75 -21.40 -18.07
N GLU A 121 -3.55 -21.94 -17.89
CA GLU A 121 -2.64 -21.59 -16.82
C GLU A 121 -2.30 -20.10 -16.85
N MET A 122 -2.12 -19.56 -18.07
CA MET A 122 -1.90 -18.15 -18.30
C MET A 122 -3.11 -17.52 -19.00
N GLN A 123 -3.73 -16.57 -18.33
CA GLN A 123 -4.87 -15.84 -18.88
C GLN A 123 -4.38 -14.63 -19.72
N SER A 124 -5.11 -14.35 -20.80
CA SER A 124 -4.90 -13.14 -21.60
C SER A 124 -5.82 -12.02 -21.11
N PHE A 125 -5.32 -10.78 -21.07
CA PHE A 125 -6.06 -9.61 -20.62
C PHE A 125 -6.11 -8.54 -21.71
N GLY A 126 -7.29 -7.93 -21.87
CA GLY A 126 -7.49 -6.79 -22.76
C GLY A 126 -7.16 -5.45 -22.10
N GLU A 127 -7.31 -4.37 -22.85
CA GLU A 127 -7.08 -2.99 -22.36
C GLU A 127 -7.93 -2.62 -21.13
N SER A 128 -9.07 -3.29 -20.93
CA SER A 128 -9.94 -3.09 -19.75
C SER A 128 -9.55 -3.92 -18.53
N SER A 129 -8.39 -4.59 -18.55
CA SER A 129 -7.95 -5.57 -17.54
C SER A 129 -8.93 -6.72 -17.30
N LEU A 130 -9.82 -6.98 -18.27
CA LEU A 130 -10.71 -8.13 -18.24
C LEU A 130 -10.10 -9.29 -19.02
N PRO A 131 -10.33 -10.55 -18.60
CA PRO A 131 -9.88 -11.72 -19.34
C PRO A 131 -10.47 -11.76 -20.77
N VAL A 132 -9.59 -11.94 -21.74
CA VAL A 132 -9.94 -12.12 -23.16
C VAL A 132 -9.46 -13.49 -23.65
N GLU A 133 -10.06 -14.00 -24.72
CA GLU A 133 -9.63 -15.26 -25.32
C GLU A 133 -8.17 -15.13 -25.79
N PRO A 134 -7.27 -16.09 -25.39
CA PRO A 134 -5.93 -16.14 -25.93
C PRO A 134 -5.90 -16.27 -27.45
N GLU A 135 -4.84 -15.83 -28.07
CA GLU A 135 -4.68 -15.87 -29.52
C GLU A 135 -3.89 -17.11 -29.96
N ASN A 136 -4.04 -17.49 -31.23
CA ASN A 136 -3.27 -18.57 -31.88
C ASN A 136 -3.31 -19.91 -31.12
N ILE A 137 -4.48 -20.26 -30.54
CA ILE A 137 -4.64 -21.48 -29.76
C ILE A 137 -4.55 -22.70 -30.67
N THR A 138 -3.65 -23.61 -30.35
CA THR A 138 -3.50 -24.94 -30.99
C THR A 138 -3.49 -25.99 -29.89
N ILE A 139 -4.30 -27.04 -30.03
CA ILE A 139 -4.33 -28.16 -29.08
C ILE A 139 -3.97 -29.42 -29.83
N THR A 140 -3.07 -30.20 -29.23
CA THR A 140 -2.66 -31.51 -29.76
C THR A 140 -2.97 -32.62 -28.76
N ALA A 141 -3.31 -33.81 -29.25
CA ALA A 141 -3.35 -35.07 -28.49
C ALA A 141 -2.17 -35.92 -28.98
N GLY A 142 -1.12 -36.07 -28.20
CA GLY A 142 0.15 -36.57 -28.69
C GLY A 142 0.66 -35.71 -29.84
N ASP A 143 0.93 -36.32 -30.99
CA ASP A 143 1.37 -35.63 -32.23
C ASP A 143 0.19 -35.19 -33.12
N THR A 144 -1.05 -35.46 -32.74
CA THR A 144 -2.23 -35.19 -33.58
C THR A 144 -2.88 -33.86 -33.20
N PRO A 145 -2.98 -32.90 -34.12
CA PRO A 145 -3.71 -31.67 -33.84
C PRO A 145 -5.22 -31.91 -33.73
N LEU A 146 -5.83 -31.33 -32.73
CA LEU A 146 -7.28 -31.36 -32.50
C LEU A 146 -7.97 -30.20 -33.22
N GLU A 147 -9.20 -30.45 -33.67
CA GLU A 147 -9.99 -29.46 -34.42
C GLU A 147 -10.93 -28.71 -33.49
N LYS A 148 -10.83 -27.35 -33.48
CA LYS A 148 -11.71 -26.45 -32.71
C LYS A 148 -13.18 -26.66 -33.18
N GLU A 149 -14.13 -26.69 -32.26
CA GLU A 149 -15.56 -26.92 -32.45
C GLU A 149 -15.97 -28.39 -32.80
N VAL A 150 -15.00 -29.26 -33.04
CA VAL A 150 -15.21 -30.70 -33.27
C VAL A 150 -14.71 -31.48 -32.05
N ASP A 151 -13.49 -31.30 -31.66
CA ASP A 151 -12.85 -32.01 -30.56
C ASP A 151 -12.88 -31.22 -29.25
N TYR A 152 -12.79 -29.88 -29.35
CA TYR A 152 -12.82 -28.99 -28.20
C TYR A 152 -13.44 -27.62 -28.53
N ILE A 153 -13.84 -26.90 -27.48
CA ILE A 153 -14.27 -25.49 -27.54
C ILE A 153 -13.52 -24.68 -26.50
N ILE A 154 -13.37 -23.39 -26.75
CA ILE A 154 -12.87 -22.44 -25.77
C ILE A 154 -14.06 -21.83 -25.04
N THR A 155 -14.07 -21.96 -23.73
CA THR A 155 -15.16 -21.50 -22.85
C THR A 155 -14.63 -20.70 -21.68
N LYS A 156 -15.55 -20.07 -20.94
CA LYS A 156 -15.25 -19.38 -19.69
C LYS A 156 -15.81 -20.14 -18.51
N ASP A 157 -15.08 -20.09 -17.40
CA ASP A 157 -15.60 -20.54 -16.11
C ASP A 157 -16.56 -19.50 -15.50
N THR A 158 -17.07 -19.79 -14.30
CA THR A 158 -17.95 -18.89 -13.54
C THR A 158 -17.26 -17.58 -13.08
N PHE A 159 -15.95 -17.55 -13.09
CA PHE A 159 -15.13 -16.38 -12.74
C PHE A 159 -14.69 -15.58 -13.98
N GLY A 160 -15.13 -16.00 -15.17
CA GLY A 160 -14.81 -15.34 -16.45
C GLY A 160 -13.44 -15.70 -17.02
N ARG A 161 -12.75 -16.73 -16.48
CA ARG A 161 -11.44 -17.19 -16.95
C ARG A 161 -11.62 -18.16 -18.12
N PHE A 162 -10.76 -18.01 -19.12
CA PHE A 162 -10.80 -18.86 -20.30
C PHE A 162 -10.12 -20.21 -20.08
N GLY A 163 -10.60 -21.21 -20.77
CA GLY A 163 -10.04 -22.55 -20.77
C GLY A 163 -10.65 -23.40 -21.89
N VAL A 164 -10.20 -24.63 -21.94
CA VAL A 164 -10.61 -25.64 -22.91
C VAL A 164 -11.68 -26.53 -22.33
N THR A 165 -12.72 -26.82 -23.12
CA THR A 165 -13.70 -27.86 -22.82
C THR A 165 -13.67 -28.89 -23.95
N PHE A 166 -13.36 -30.15 -23.65
CA PHE A 166 -13.34 -31.22 -24.63
C PHE A 166 -14.74 -31.66 -24.99
N LEU A 167 -15.02 -31.86 -26.27
CA LEU A 167 -16.27 -32.36 -26.81
C LEU A 167 -16.27 -33.88 -26.97
N VAL A 168 -15.07 -34.47 -27.01
CA VAL A 168 -14.84 -35.94 -27.12
C VAL A 168 -13.74 -36.33 -26.13
N ASP A 169 -13.80 -37.59 -25.66
CA ASP A 169 -12.78 -38.14 -24.79
C ASP A 169 -11.43 -38.27 -25.53
N GLN A 170 -10.38 -37.82 -24.89
CA GLN A 170 -9.02 -37.90 -25.42
C GLN A 170 -8.28 -39.06 -24.74
N THR A 171 -7.60 -39.89 -25.52
CA THR A 171 -6.86 -41.06 -25.01
C THR A 171 -5.39 -40.74 -24.74
N GLU A 172 -4.83 -39.75 -25.43
CA GLU A 172 -3.45 -39.33 -25.33
C GLU A 172 -3.28 -38.08 -24.46
N ASN A 173 -2.03 -37.74 -24.15
CA ASN A 173 -1.75 -36.53 -23.43
C ASN A 173 -2.01 -35.32 -24.33
N CYS A 174 -2.77 -34.36 -23.82
CA CYS A 174 -3.10 -33.15 -24.54
C CYS A 174 -2.18 -32.01 -24.12
N GLU A 175 -1.85 -31.18 -25.11
CA GLU A 175 -1.01 -29.99 -24.92
C GLU A 175 -1.65 -28.81 -25.64
N ALA A 176 -1.72 -27.68 -24.98
CA ALA A 176 -2.21 -26.45 -25.56
C ALA A 176 -1.05 -25.49 -25.78
N THR A 177 -0.93 -24.96 -26.99
CA THR A 177 0.01 -23.88 -27.32
C THR A 177 -0.80 -22.65 -27.70
N TYR A 178 -0.50 -21.50 -27.08
CA TYR A 178 -1.24 -20.25 -27.32
C TYR A 178 -0.42 -19.01 -27.03
N ASP A 179 -0.87 -17.89 -27.57
CA ASP A 179 -0.33 -16.57 -27.29
C ASP A 179 -1.22 -15.89 -26.24
N TYR A 180 -0.61 -15.23 -25.25
CA TYR A 180 -1.36 -14.47 -24.27
C TYR A 180 -0.71 -13.13 -23.94
N THR A 181 -1.50 -12.20 -23.47
CA THR A 181 -1.04 -10.89 -22.99
C THR A 181 -1.34 -10.86 -21.49
N PRO A 182 -0.32 -11.00 -20.60
CA PRO A 182 -0.55 -10.94 -19.17
C PRO A 182 -1.08 -9.56 -18.75
N ALA A 183 -1.79 -9.50 -17.63
CA ALA A 183 -2.13 -8.21 -17.03
C ALA A 183 -0.85 -7.46 -16.63
N GLU A 184 -0.95 -6.12 -16.58
CA GLU A 184 0.05 -5.37 -15.84
C GLU A 184 -0.08 -5.73 -14.37
N GLU A 185 0.98 -6.25 -13.79
CA GLU A 185 1.01 -6.67 -12.40
C GLU A 185 2.07 -5.90 -11.64
N ILE A 186 1.72 -5.46 -10.44
CA ILE A 186 2.68 -4.95 -9.47
C ILE A 186 2.80 -6.00 -8.38
N LYS A 187 3.97 -6.65 -8.31
CA LYS A 187 4.27 -7.66 -7.29
C LYS A 187 5.05 -7.02 -6.16
N ILE A 188 4.55 -7.17 -4.95
CA ILE A 188 5.23 -6.71 -3.73
C ILE A 188 5.74 -7.94 -2.99
N HIS A 189 7.05 -8.12 -2.98
CA HIS A 189 7.72 -9.18 -2.23
C HIS A 189 8.13 -8.64 -0.87
N THR A 190 7.65 -9.25 0.21
CA THR A 190 7.93 -8.84 1.58
C THR A 190 8.91 -9.78 2.27
N GLY A 191 9.75 -9.23 3.13
CA GLY A 191 10.67 -9.99 3.99
C GLY A 191 12.14 -9.89 3.60
N GLY A 192 13.01 -10.23 4.54
CA GLY A 192 14.46 -10.27 4.34
C GLY A 192 15.21 -8.95 4.51
N LYS A 193 14.58 -7.81 4.33
CA LYS A 193 15.16 -6.49 4.65
C LYS A 193 14.92 -6.16 6.12
N THR A 194 15.94 -5.69 6.82
CA THR A 194 15.90 -5.42 8.27
C THR A 194 16.00 -3.94 8.62
N ASN A 195 16.42 -3.10 7.68
CA ASN A 195 16.65 -1.69 7.92
C ASN A 195 15.47 -0.85 7.44
N VAL A 196 14.69 -0.34 8.38
CA VAL A 196 13.64 0.65 8.11
C VAL A 196 14.29 2.00 7.84
N THR A 197 14.05 2.56 6.67
CA THR A 197 14.54 3.88 6.29
C THR A 197 13.63 4.95 6.94
N PRO A 198 14.17 5.82 7.82
CA PRO A 198 13.37 6.89 8.38
C PRO A 198 13.01 7.93 7.32
N LYS A 199 11.81 8.49 7.42
CA LYS A 199 11.24 9.49 6.52
C LYS A 199 10.92 10.78 7.27
N MET A 200 10.78 11.87 6.54
CA MET A 200 10.07 13.06 7.03
C MET A 200 8.57 12.85 6.85
N VAL A 201 7.77 13.35 7.79
CA VAL A 201 6.31 13.26 7.73
C VAL A 201 5.72 14.65 7.87
N LYS A 202 4.80 15.01 6.97
CA LYS A 202 4.08 16.27 6.98
C LYS A 202 2.59 16.00 7.10
N ILE A 203 1.97 16.60 8.11
CA ILE A 203 0.54 16.55 8.36
C ILE A 203 -0.01 17.96 8.12
N GLU A 204 -0.99 18.08 7.26
CA GLU A 204 -1.66 19.33 6.95
C GLU A 204 -3.16 19.18 7.18
N THR A 205 -3.76 20.11 7.91
CA THR A 205 -5.21 20.16 8.12
C THR A 205 -5.79 21.29 7.30
N ASP A 206 -6.71 20.98 6.40
CA ASP A 206 -7.42 21.96 5.62
C ASP A 206 -8.70 22.36 6.36
N GLN A 207 -8.94 23.65 6.47
CA GLN A 207 -10.17 24.20 7.07
C GLN A 207 -10.98 24.96 6.04
N ALA A 208 -12.29 24.84 6.16
CA ALA A 208 -13.24 25.52 5.27
C ALA A 208 -13.10 27.06 5.28
N ASP A 209 -12.52 27.64 6.33
CA ASP A 209 -12.30 29.08 6.48
C ASP A 209 -10.90 29.54 6.06
N GLY A 210 -10.09 28.64 5.49
CA GLY A 210 -8.75 28.94 4.98
C GLY A 210 -7.65 29.01 6.05
N ARG A 211 -7.96 28.60 7.31
CA ARG A 211 -6.93 28.38 8.33
C ARG A 211 -6.43 26.96 8.23
N SER A 212 -5.16 26.76 8.36
CA SER A 212 -4.57 25.43 8.36
C SER A 212 -3.46 25.30 9.40
N ILE A 213 -3.24 24.07 9.84
CA ILE A 213 -2.09 23.71 10.67
C ILE A 213 -1.23 22.77 9.84
N ARG A 214 0.06 23.06 9.79
CA ARG A 214 1.04 22.15 9.22
C ARG A 214 1.97 21.69 10.33
N VAL A 215 2.07 20.38 10.50
CA VAL A 215 3.04 19.73 11.39
C VAL A 215 4.03 18.97 10.53
N THR A 216 5.31 19.25 10.68
CA THR A 216 6.40 18.56 9.97
C THR A 216 7.28 17.84 10.98
N TYR A 217 7.28 16.52 10.93
CA TYR A 217 8.20 15.67 11.67
C TYR A 217 9.45 15.43 10.84
N PHE A 218 10.60 15.64 11.46
CA PHE A 218 11.87 15.60 10.74
C PHE A 218 12.42 14.20 10.56
N LYS A 219 12.03 13.27 11.45
CA LYS A 219 12.46 11.88 11.41
C LYS A 219 11.40 10.97 12.00
N ALA A 220 10.75 10.18 11.19
CA ALA A 220 9.78 9.18 11.60
C ALA A 220 10.11 7.83 10.94
N SER A 221 9.84 6.76 11.65
CA SER A 221 10.01 5.39 11.13
C SER A 221 8.67 4.67 11.18
N PHE A 222 8.34 3.92 10.15
CA PHE A 222 7.21 2.99 10.19
C PHE A 222 7.51 1.89 11.20
N THR A 223 6.61 1.65 12.15
CA THR A 223 6.80 0.70 13.24
C THR A 223 5.92 -0.53 13.12
N SER A 224 4.85 -0.45 12.32
CA SER A 224 4.01 -1.59 11.98
C SER A 224 3.94 -1.77 10.48
N GLY A 225 3.93 -3.02 10.03
CA GLY A 225 3.85 -3.40 8.62
C GLY A 225 2.46 -3.25 7.99
N GLY A 226 1.59 -2.42 8.56
CA GLY A 226 0.24 -2.18 8.05
C GLY A 226 -0.67 -3.42 8.18
N ALA A 227 -1.75 -3.30 8.92
CA ALA A 227 -2.79 -4.32 8.93
C ALA A 227 -3.85 -3.96 7.88
N ILE A 228 -4.11 -4.89 6.96
CA ILE A 228 -5.21 -4.76 5.99
C ILE A 228 -6.45 -5.38 6.63
N ALA A 229 -7.47 -4.56 6.87
CA ALA A 229 -8.75 -5.04 7.34
C ALA A 229 -9.69 -5.24 6.15
N TYR A 230 -9.88 -6.51 5.77
CA TYR A 230 -10.88 -6.88 4.76
C TYR A 230 -12.27 -6.79 5.39
N LYS A 231 -13.19 -6.16 4.68
CA LYS A 231 -14.59 -6.00 5.09
C LYS A 231 -15.45 -7.07 4.42
N ASP A 232 -16.61 -7.37 5.03
CA ASP A 232 -17.59 -8.29 4.48
C ASP A 232 -18.26 -7.65 3.25
N ASP A 233 -18.55 -8.46 2.21
CA ASP A 233 -19.19 -8.05 0.95
C ASP A 233 -20.59 -7.41 1.15
N ASN A 234 -21.19 -7.60 2.33
CA ASN A 234 -22.50 -7.04 2.67
C ASN A 234 -22.46 -5.58 3.15
N THR A 235 -21.26 -5.02 3.35
CA THR A 235 -21.06 -3.63 3.73
C THR A 235 -20.38 -2.89 2.60
N ALA A 236 -20.92 -1.76 2.18
CA ALA A 236 -20.29 -0.88 1.17
C ALA A 236 -19.06 -0.13 1.74
N ASP A 237 -18.41 -0.70 2.73
CA ASP A 237 -17.25 -0.11 3.39
C ASP A 237 -15.97 -0.37 2.62
N LEU A 238 -15.11 0.65 2.55
CA LEU A 238 -13.79 0.54 1.94
C LEU A 238 -12.84 -0.27 2.83
N ILE A 239 -11.84 -0.88 2.22
CA ILE A 239 -10.76 -1.57 2.93
C ILE A 239 -9.97 -0.55 3.75
N ASP A 240 -9.77 -0.82 5.03
CA ASP A 240 -8.93 0.00 5.89
C ASP A 240 -7.50 -0.57 5.95
N PHE A 241 -6.53 0.31 5.76
CA PHE A 241 -5.11 0.02 5.92
C PHE A 241 -4.54 0.83 7.08
N ASN A 242 -4.22 0.14 8.18
CA ASN A 242 -3.75 0.77 9.41
C ASN A 242 -2.23 0.80 9.46
N VAL A 243 -1.66 1.96 9.65
CA VAL A 243 -0.22 2.21 9.69
C VAL A 243 0.15 2.97 10.95
N THR A 244 1.22 2.55 11.60
CA THR A 244 1.80 3.27 12.73
C THR A 244 3.21 3.72 12.40
N MET A 245 3.49 5.00 12.63
CA MET A 245 4.82 5.58 12.55
C MET A 245 5.23 6.10 13.93
N GLN A 246 6.51 6.06 14.22
CA GLN A 246 7.08 6.71 15.40
C GLN A 246 8.02 7.83 14.97
N ALA A 247 7.67 9.05 15.36
CA ALA A 247 8.52 10.21 15.21
C ALA A 247 9.57 10.23 16.33
N LYS A 248 10.81 10.47 15.95
CA LYS A 248 11.98 10.49 16.83
C LYS A 248 12.73 11.79 16.66
N GLN A 249 13.50 12.17 17.67
CA GLN A 249 14.38 13.33 17.60
C GLN A 249 15.46 13.15 16.53
N ASP A 250 15.61 14.15 15.69
CA ASP A 250 16.72 14.28 14.75
C ASP A 250 17.84 15.10 15.44
N VAL A 251 18.79 14.39 15.98
CA VAL A 251 19.91 14.98 16.74
C VAL A 251 20.86 15.84 15.90
N THR A 252 20.72 15.83 14.59
CA THR A 252 21.49 16.72 13.70
C THR A 252 20.97 18.16 13.74
N ARG A 253 19.77 18.37 14.29
CA ARG A 253 19.12 19.67 14.43
C ARG A 253 19.41 20.30 15.80
N PRO A 254 19.35 21.64 15.90
CA PRO A 254 19.53 22.34 17.17
C PRO A 254 18.53 21.86 18.23
N ALA A 255 18.92 21.89 19.49
CA ALA A 255 18.04 21.57 20.62
C ALA A 255 16.76 22.41 20.58
N GLY A 256 15.62 21.79 20.86
CA GLY A 256 14.29 22.42 20.74
C GLY A 256 13.69 22.38 19.33
N HIS A 257 14.44 21.98 18.29
CA HIS A 257 13.99 21.86 16.91
C HIS A 257 14.16 20.44 16.37
N GLN A 258 14.28 19.43 17.24
CA GLN A 258 14.69 18.08 16.84
C GLN A 258 13.55 17.16 16.47
N LEU A 259 12.34 17.34 17.01
CA LEU A 259 11.22 16.41 16.80
C LEU A 259 10.33 16.86 15.64
N LYS A 260 9.77 18.06 15.76
CA LYS A 260 8.82 18.61 14.79
C LYS A 260 8.81 20.13 14.75
N GLU A 261 8.26 20.64 13.66
CA GLU A 261 7.84 22.03 13.50
C GLU A 261 6.33 22.09 13.35
N THR A 262 5.68 23.02 14.05
CA THR A 262 4.24 23.26 13.89
C THR A 262 4.01 24.70 13.43
N VAL A 263 3.37 24.86 12.29
CA VAL A 263 3.04 26.16 11.69
C VAL A 263 1.54 26.34 11.69
N PHE A 264 1.10 27.45 12.28
CA PHE A 264 -0.30 27.89 12.25
C PHE A 264 -0.45 28.97 11.21
N TYR A 265 -1.20 28.70 10.16
CA TYR A 265 -1.57 29.70 9.18
C TYR A 265 -2.81 30.44 9.68
N ARG A 266 -2.72 31.75 9.76
CA ARG A 266 -3.81 32.65 10.16
C ARG A 266 -4.18 33.48 8.95
N LYS A 267 -5.46 33.62 8.70
CA LYS A 267 -5.98 34.61 7.75
C LYS A 267 -6.03 35.99 8.38
#